data_ff3a8035844a36d620a54972a82e09b6
#
_entry.id   ff3a8035844a36d620a54972a82e09b6
#
_cell.length_a   1.000
_cell.length_b   1.000
_cell.length_c   1.000
_cell.angle_alpha   90.00
_cell.angle_beta   90.00
_cell.angle_gamma   90.00
#
_symmetry.space_group_name_H-M   'P 1'
#
loop_
_entity.id
_entity.type
_entity.pdbx_description
1 polymer ?
#
loop_
_entity_poly.entity_id
_entity_poly.type
_entity_poly.pdbx_seq_one_letter_code
_entity_poly.pdbx_strand_id
1 'polypeptide(L)'
;IWVWLIRRMSWLALGGLLVFQIAFDYWSCFMLNSAGVENFFLRSFIDYRLNYWVMHYIFIFVLGGYLAVNINWFMSFLTECRGRIIGFFWLTFAGLLGYYYWLIFTKGYTPLEGINTAQQLCPAGIFYTLGASLFFFAIFTIWRLPEGLRPILSALGKHSYFVYLAHPVAITYLGLALAGTGRIMTAPIALIFYVAVVALTMAAAVAMRQLGERWPMVNQLTIG
;
A
#
# COMPACT_ATOMS: atom_id res chain seq x y z
N ILE A 1 7.03 -23.61 3.08
CA ILE A 1 6.00 -23.91 2.06
C ILE A 1 5.85 -22.74 1.08
N TRP A 2 5.63 -21.50 1.52
CA TRP A 2 5.42 -20.34 0.65
C TRP A 2 6.58 -20.07 -0.32
N VAL A 3 7.81 -20.07 0.17
CA VAL A 3 9.01 -19.86 -0.66
C VAL A 3 9.16 -20.92 -1.74
N TRP A 4 8.84 -22.18 -1.41
CA TRP A 4 8.86 -23.29 -2.37
C TRP A 4 7.79 -23.14 -3.46
N LEU A 5 6.58 -22.72 -3.08
CA LEU A 5 5.48 -22.46 -4.01
C LEU A 5 5.84 -21.31 -4.96
N ILE A 6 6.34 -20.21 -4.41
CA ILE A 6 6.74 -19.02 -5.16
C ILE A 6 7.86 -19.33 -6.17
N ARG A 7 8.84 -20.15 -5.79
CA ARG A 7 9.94 -20.56 -6.70
C ARG A 7 9.46 -21.33 -7.92
N ARG A 8 8.31 -21.98 -7.85
CA ARG A 8 7.72 -22.78 -8.95
C ARG A 8 6.64 -22.06 -9.73
N MET A 9 6.31 -20.82 -9.34
CA MET A 9 5.29 -20.05 -10.05
C MET A 9 5.76 -19.66 -11.44
N SER A 10 4.88 -19.88 -12.41
CA SER A 10 5.05 -19.40 -13.78
C SER A 10 4.47 -17.99 -13.92
N TRP A 11 4.88 -17.27 -14.96
CA TRP A 11 4.28 -16.00 -15.35
C TRP A 11 2.78 -16.09 -15.63
N LEU A 12 2.34 -17.24 -16.16
CA LEU A 12 0.91 -17.50 -16.37
C LEU A 12 0.14 -17.59 -15.04
N ALA A 13 0.73 -18.21 -14.03
CA ALA A 13 0.13 -18.28 -12.69
C ALA A 13 0.05 -16.89 -12.04
N LEU A 14 1.08 -16.07 -12.17
CA LEU A 14 1.04 -14.67 -11.72
C LEU A 14 -0.01 -13.85 -12.47
N GLY A 15 -0.11 -14.00 -13.78
CA GLY A 15 -1.14 -13.37 -14.61
C GLY A 15 -2.56 -13.80 -14.18
N GLY A 16 -2.76 -15.09 -13.96
CA GLY A 16 -4.02 -15.63 -13.44
C GLY A 16 -4.39 -15.05 -12.09
N LEU A 17 -3.41 -14.89 -11.19
CA LEU A 17 -3.60 -14.30 -9.88
C LEU A 17 -3.96 -12.80 -9.95
N LEU A 18 -3.36 -12.06 -10.89
CA LEU A 18 -3.72 -10.67 -11.17
C LEU A 18 -5.18 -10.56 -11.65
N VAL A 19 -5.56 -11.40 -12.62
CA VAL A 19 -6.95 -11.43 -13.12
C VAL A 19 -7.92 -11.80 -12.00
N PHE A 20 -7.57 -12.79 -11.18
CA PHE A 20 -8.36 -13.17 -10.01
C PHE A 20 -8.53 -11.99 -9.05
N GLN A 21 -7.45 -11.29 -8.69
CA GLN A 21 -7.53 -10.14 -7.79
C GLN A 21 -8.40 -9.03 -8.38
N ILE A 22 -8.22 -8.66 -9.65
CA ILE A 22 -9.05 -7.64 -10.31
C ILE A 22 -10.53 -8.03 -10.31
N ALA A 23 -10.84 -9.28 -10.63
CA ALA A 23 -12.20 -9.78 -10.64
C ALA A 23 -12.81 -9.80 -9.23
N PHE A 24 -12.05 -10.24 -8.24
CA PHE A 24 -12.48 -10.27 -6.84
C PHE A 24 -12.69 -8.85 -6.30
N ASP A 25 -11.78 -7.93 -6.56
CA ASP A 25 -11.88 -6.53 -6.12
C ASP A 25 -13.07 -5.84 -6.79
N TYR A 26 -13.28 -6.06 -8.09
CA TYR A 26 -14.44 -5.53 -8.79
C TYR A 26 -15.75 -6.10 -8.21
N TRP A 27 -15.83 -7.40 -8.01
CA TRP A 27 -17.00 -8.04 -7.43
C TRP A 27 -17.28 -7.54 -6.01
N SER A 28 -16.28 -7.51 -5.14
CA SER A 28 -16.46 -7.15 -3.73
C SER A 28 -16.76 -5.68 -3.51
N CYS A 29 -16.14 -4.79 -4.29
CA CYS A 29 -16.29 -3.34 -4.10
C CYS A 29 -17.48 -2.73 -4.88
N PHE A 30 -17.87 -3.34 -6.00
CA PHE A 30 -18.87 -2.73 -6.89
C PHE A 30 -20.14 -3.57 -7.10
N MET A 31 -20.05 -4.90 -6.93
CA MET A 31 -21.19 -5.79 -7.19
C MET A 31 -21.83 -6.31 -5.91
N LEU A 32 -21.05 -6.45 -4.83
CA LEU A 32 -21.56 -6.99 -3.59
C LEU A 32 -22.33 -5.91 -2.83
N ASN A 33 -23.60 -6.23 -2.52
CA ASN A 33 -24.47 -5.35 -1.74
C ASN A 33 -24.94 -6.08 -0.48
N SER A 34 -24.74 -5.45 0.67
CA SER A 34 -25.14 -5.99 1.97
C SER A 34 -26.63 -5.79 2.29
N ALA A 35 -27.35 -4.95 1.51
CA ALA A 35 -28.73 -4.54 1.82
C ALA A 35 -29.74 -5.70 1.86
N GLY A 36 -29.49 -6.81 1.13
CA GLY A 36 -30.32 -8.01 1.13
C GLY A 36 -29.84 -9.13 2.06
N VAL A 37 -28.80 -8.89 2.88
CA VAL A 37 -28.23 -9.91 3.76
C VAL A 37 -28.87 -9.81 5.14
N GLU A 38 -29.69 -10.81 5.49
CA GLU A 38 -30.39 -10.88 6.78
C GLU A 38 -29.46 -11.24 7.94
N ASN A 39 -28.42 -12.05 7.67
CA ASN A 39 -27.48 -12.47 8.69
C ASN A 39 -26.59 -11.30 9.13
N PHE A 40 -26.72 -10.89 10.40
CA PHE A 40 -26.01 -9.76 10.98
C PHE A 40 -24.47 -9.91 10.88
N PHE A 41 -23.92 -11.09 11.14
CA PHE A 41 -22.46 -11.31 11.07
C PHE A 41 -21.94 -11.19 9.63
N LEU A 42 -22.66 -11.77 8.67
CA LEU A 42 -22.29 -11.69 7.25
C LEU A 42 -22.39 -10.26 6.73
N ARG A 43 -23.46 -9.55 7.09
CA ARG A 43 -23.64 -8.14 6.76
C ARG A 43 -22.52 -7.27 7.33
N SER A 44 -22.21 -7.43 8.62
CA SER A 44 -21.11 -6.71 9.27
C SER A 44 -19.75 -7.05 8.66
N PHE A 45 -19.53 -8.30 8.25
CA PHE A 45 -18.31 -8.69 7.54
C PHE A 45 -18.20 -7.98 6.20
N ILE A 46 -19.26 -7.95 5.41
CA ILE A 46 -19.29 -7.27 4.10
C ILE A 46 -19.03 -5.77 4.30
N ASP A 47 -19.72 -5.12 5.23
CA ASP A 47 -19.67 -3.66 5.40
C ASP A 47 -18.34 -3.16 6.00
N TYR A 48 -17.73 -3.93 6.91
CA TYR A 48 -16.63 -3.43 7.72
C TYR A 48 -15.31 -4.21 7.60
N ARG A 49 -15.31 -5.44 7.12
CA ARG A 49 -14.13 -6.31 7.14
C ARG A 49 -13.68 -6.78 5.77
N LEU A 50 -14.56 -6.85 4.81
CA LEU A 50 -14.24 -7.37 3.49
C LEU A 50 -13.11 -6.57 2.83
N ASN A 51 -13.12 -5.23 2.93
CA ASN A 51 -12.09 -4.35 2.37
C ASN A 51 -10.69 -4.54 2.96
N TYR A 52 -10.58 -5.19 4.12
CA TYR A 52 -9.31 -5.50 4.77
C TYR A 52 -8.86 -6.95 4.56
N TRP A 53 -9.58 -7.71 3.75
CA TRP A 53 -9.27 -9.11 3.54
C TRP A 53 -8.03 -9.28 2.67
N VAL A 54 -7.19 -10.26 3.03
CA VAL A 54 -5.91 -10.53 2.34
C VAL A 54 -6.08 -10.82 0.84
N MET A 55 -7.26 -11.29 0.42
CA MET A 55 -7.55 -11.59 -0.99
C MET A 55 -7.45 -10.35 -1.90
N HIS A 56 -7.70 -9.15 -1.36
CA HIS A 56 -7.53 -7.88 -2.09
C HIS A 56 -6.07 -7.54 -2.39
N TYR A 57 -5.12 -8.22 -1.75
CA TYR A 57 -3.69 -7.92 -1.85
C TYR A 57 -2.86 -9.14 -2.26
N ILE A 58 -3.52 -10.29 -2.49
CA ILE A 58 -2.82 -11.58 -2.66
C ILE A 58 -1.84 -11.56 -3.83
N PHE A 59 -2.21 -10.93 -4.95
CA PHE A 59 -1.33 -10.80 -6.11
C PHE A 59 -0.08 -9.98 -5.77
N ILE A 60 -0.24 -8.82 -5.09
CA ILE A 60 0.87 -7.93 -4.73
C ILE A 60 1.84 -8.63 -3.77
N PHE A 61 1.32 -9.36 -2.77
CA PHE A 61 2.15 -10.14 -1.85
C PHE A 61 2.93 -11.24 -2.57
N VAL A 62 2.26 -12.00 -3.43
CA VAL A 62 2.89 -13.09 -4.18
C VAL A 62 3.89 -12.54 -5.19
N LEU A 63 3.57 -11.45 -5.89
CA LEU A 63 4.48 -10.76 -6.80
C LEU A 63 5.73 -10.28 -6.05
N GLY A 64 5.58 -9.63 -4.89
CA GLY A 64 6.71 -9.19 -4.06
C GLY A 64 7.63 -10.35 -3.68
N GLY A 65 7.05 -11.47 -3.24
CA GLY A 65 7.81 -12.70 -2.96
C GLY A 65 8.50 -13.28 -4.21
N TYR A 66 7.83 -13.29 -5.35
CA TYR A 66 8.41 -13.76 -6.62
C TYR A 66 9.59 -12.90 -7.06
N LEU A 67 9.46 -11.57 -6.98
CA LEU A 67 10.54 -10.63 -7.31
C LEU A 67 11.73 -10.77 -6.34
N ALA A 68 11.46 -10.96 -5.04
CA ALA A 68 12.51 -11.19 -4.05
C ALA A 68 13.30 -12.49 -4.30
N VAL A 69 12.64 -13.57 -4.69
CA VAL A 69 13.30 -14.83 -5.04
C VAL A 69 14.10 -14.71 -6.35
N ASN A 70 13.65 -13.89 -7.29
CA ASN A 70 14.28 -13.65 -8.58
C ASN A 70 14.98 -12.29 -8.64
N ILE A 71 15.58 -11.85 -7.55
CA ILE A 71 16.11 -10.50 -7.39
C ILE A 71 17.11 -10.09 -8.49
N ASN A 72 18.00 -10.98 -8.90
CA ASN A 72 19.00 -10.68 -9.93
C ASN A 72 18.34 -10.38 -11.28
N TRP A 73 17.37 -11.20 -11.69
CA TRP A 73 16.58 -10.94 -12.87
C TRP A 73 15.79 -9.63 -12.76
N PHE A 74 15.18 -9.38 -11.60
CA PHE A 74 14.41 -8.17 -11.37
C PHE A 74 15.28 -6.90 -11.46
N MET A 75 16.48 -6.93 -10.93
CA MET A 75 17.43 -5.82 -11.02
C MET A 75 17.85 -5.53 -12.46
N SER A 76 18.13 -6.58 -13.28
CA SER A 76 18.40 -6.41 -14.70
C SER A 76 17.19 -5.83 -15.44
N PHE A 77 16.00 -6.36 -15.18
CA PHE A 77 14.74 -5.84 -15.73
C PHE A 77 14.53 -4.35 -15.43
N LEU A 78 14.72 -3.92 -14.17
CA LEU A 78 14.58 -2.51 -13.78
C LEU A 78 15.55 -1.62 -14.54
N THR A 79 16.79 -2.09 -14.76
CA THR A 79 17.82 -1.34 -15.46
C THR A 79 17.54 -1.23 -16.96
N GLU A 80 17.22 -2.36 -17.60
CA GLU A 80 17.01 -2.45 -19.05
C GLU A 80 15.69 -1.79 -19.48
N CYS A 81 14.62 -1.93 -18.67
CA CYS A 81 13.29 -1.44 -18.99
C CYS A 81 12.95 -0.09 -18.36
N ARG A 82 13.93 0.65 -17.85
CA ARG A 82 13.71 1.91 -17.10
C ARG A 82 12.75 2.88 -17.80
N GLY A 83 12.99 3.17 -19.08
CA GLY A 83 12.14 4.11 -19.84
C GLY A 83 10.70 3.60 -19.98
N ARG A 84 10.50 2.30 -20.18
CA ARG A 84 9.18 1.67 -20.26
C ARG A 84 8.46 1.71 -18.90
N ILE A 85 9.19 1.51 -17.81
CA ILE A 85 8.65 1.59 -16.43
C ILE A 85 8.18 3.01 -16.12
N ILE A 86 8.96 4.03 -16.48
CA ILE A 86 8.56 5.43 -16.32
C ILE A 86 7.31 5.73 -17.16
N GLY A 87 7.28 5.30 -18.41
CA GLY A 87 6.10 5.45 -19.28
C GLY A 87 4.88 4.74 -18.71
N PHE A 88 5.04 3.52 -18.21
CA PHE A 88 3.96 2.75 -17.58
C PHE A 88 3.42 3.43 -16.32
N PHE A 89 4.31 3.98 -15.47
CA PHE A 89 3.88 4.76 -14.29
C PHE A 89 3.01 5.95 -14.70
N TRP A 90 3.45 6.77 -15.66
CA TRP A 90 2.67 7.93 -16.09
C TRP A 90 1.35 7.54 -16.75
N LEU A 91 1.34 6.46 -17.52
CA LEU A 91 0.12 5.92 -18.12
C LEU A 91 -0.89 5.48 -17.07
N THR A 92 -0.44 4.73 -16.06
CA THR A 92 -1.32 4.24 -14.99
C THR A 92 -1.77 5.36 -14.05
N PHE A 93 -0.91 6.36 -13.81
CA PHE A 93 -1.27 7.58 -13.08
C PHE A 93 -2.36 8.39 -13.81
N ALA A 94 -2.16 8.64 -15.10
CA ALA A 94 -3.15 9.31 -15.93
C ALA A 94 -4.46 8.52 -16.01
N GLY A 95 -4.38 7.18 -16.08
CA GLY A 95 -5.54 6.29 -16.07
C GLY A 95 -6.33 6.38 -14.77
N LEU A 96 -5.65 6.42 -13.61
CA LEU A 96 -6.31 6.58 -12.30
C LEU A 96 -6.97 7.97 -12.17
N LEU A 97 -6.27 9.03 -12.58
CA LEU A 97 -6.85 10.39 -12.59
C LEU A 97 -8.04 10.48 -13.56
N GLY A 98 -7.91 9.91 -14.76
CA GLY A 98 -8.99 9.86 -15.74
C GLY A 98 -10.21 9.12 -15.21
N TYR A 99 -10.01 7.99 -14.51
CA TYR A 99 -11.09 7.27 -13.85
C TYR A 99 -11.76 8.10 -12.75
N TYR A 100 -10.98 8.78 -11.90
CA TYR A 100 -11.49 9.67 -10.87
C TYR A 100 -12.35 10.80 -11.45
N TYR A 101 -11.87 11.49 -12.47
CA TYR A 101 -12.63 12.56 -13.12
C TYR A 101 -13.85 12.04 -13.88
N TRP A 102 -13.77 10.86 -14.46
CA TRP A 102 -14.92 10.22 -15.09
C TRP A 102 -16.04 9.94 -14.08
N LEU A 103 -15.71 9.48 -12.85
CA LEU A 103 -16.69 9.29 -11.78
C LEU A 103 -17.39 10.61 -11.42
N ILE A 104 -16.66 11.72 -11.32
CA ILE A 104 -17.23 13.02 -10.97
C ILE A 104 -18.11 13.56 -12.11
N PHE A 105 -17.57 13.66 -13.31
CA PHE A 105 -18.24 14.35 -14.40
C PHE A 105 -19.29 13.53 -15.12
N THR A 106 -19.14 12.20 -15.14
CA THR A 106 -20.07 11.32 -15.89
C THR A 106 -21.05 10.59 -14.96
N LYS A 107 -20.59 10.19 -13.77
CA LYS A 107 -21.44 9.49 -12.79
C LYS A 107 -22.05 10.41 -11.75
N GLY A 108 -21.65 11.69 -11.71
CA GLY A 108 -22.18 12.68 -10.78
C GLY A 108 -21.73 12.47 -9.32
N TYR A 109 -20.62 11.77 -9.11
CA TYR A 109 -20.07 11.56 -7.77
C TYR A 109 -19.54 12.87 -7.19
N THR A 110 -19.69 13.05 -5.89
CA THR A 110 -18.96 14.10 -5.18
C THR A 110 -17.45 13.79 -5.19
N PRO A 111 -16.58 14.80 -5.01
CA PRO A 111 -15.14 14.56 -4.94
C PRO A 111 -14.74 13.50 -3.90
N LEU A 112 -15.43 13.46 -2.75
CA LEU A 112 -15.15 12.49 -1.69
C LEU A 112 -15.54 11.06 -2.10
N GLU A 113 -16.72 10.89 -2.72
CA GLU A 113 -17.15 9.59 -3.26
C GLU A 113 -16.22 9.13 -4.37
N GLY A 114 -15.78 10.07 -5.24
CA GLY A 114 -14.82 9.80 -6.30
C GLY A 114 -13.49 9.28 -5.75
N ILE A 115 -12.92 9.90 -4.71
CA ILE A 115 -11.69 9.44 -4.06
C ILE A 115 -11.89 8.06 -3.42
N ASN A 116 -12.99 7.85 -2.70
CA ASN A 116 -13.29 6.58 -2.06
C ASN A 116 -13.51 5.43 -3.05
N THR A 117 -13.95 5.75 -4.26
CA THR A 117 -14.17 4.75 -5.33
C THR A 117 -12.92 4.54 -6.19
N ALA A 118 -12.18 5.62 -6.54
CA ALA A 118 -10.92 5.55 -7.27
C ALA A 118 -9.74 5.27 -6.34
N GLN A 119 -9.89 4.29 -5.46
CA GLN A 119 -8.88 3.88 -4.50
C GLN A 119 -8.05 2.68 -5.00
N GLN A 120 -7.15 2.21 -4.16
CA GLN A 120 -6.22 1.11 -4.45
C GLN A 120 -6.89 -0.22 -4.83
N LEU A 121 -8.15 -0.45 -4.43
CA LEU A 121 -8.91 -1.67 -4.73
C LEU A 121 -9.67 -1.60 -6.06
N CYS A 122 -9.76 -0.44 -6.73
CA CYS A 122 -10.30 -0.40 -8.07
C CYS A 122 -9.25 -0.88 -9.11
N PRO A 123 -9.66 -1.40 -10.27
CA PRO A 123 -8.73 -1.87 -11.30
C PRO A 123 -7.67 -0.83 -11.69
N ALA A 124 -8.07 0.44 -11.85
CA ALA A 124 -7.14 1.52 -12.15
C ALA A 124 -6.13 1.75 -11.01
N GLY A 125 -6.56 1.60 -9.75
CA GLY A 125 -5.71 1.69 -8.56
C GLY A 125 -4.69 0.55 -8.46
N ILE A 126 -5.07 -0.68 -8.82
CA ILE A 126 -4.16 -1.83 -8.86
C ILE A 126 -3.03 -1.58 -9.86
N PHE A 127 -3.37 -1.17 -11.09
CA PHE A 127 -2.36 -0.85 -12.11
C PHE A 127 -1.48 0.32 -11.71
N TYR A 128 -2.05 1.37 -11.11
CA TYR A 128 -1.27 2.49 -10.58
C TYR A 128 -0.31 2.03 -9.47
N THR A 129 -0.75 1.18 -8.55
CA THR A 129 0.10 0.64 -7.48
C THR A 129 1.28 -0.14 -8.05
N LEU A 130 1.05 -0.96 -9.09
CA LEU A 130 2.12 -1.66 -9.82
C LEU A 130 3.07 -0.69 -10.49
N GLY A 131 2.54 0.29 -11.23
CA GLY A 131 3.34 1.29 -11.93
C GLY A 131 4.19 2.12 -10.97
N ALA A 132 3.60 2.59 -9.87
CA ALA A 132 4.29 3.35 -8.84
C ALA A 132 5.38 2.51 -8.14
N SER A 133 5.08 1.26 -7.78
CA SER A 133 6.06 0.38 -7.15
C SER A 133 7.26 0.13 -8.05
N LEU A 134 7.05 -0.21 -9.31
CA LEU A 134 8.13 -0.42 -10.30
C LEU A 134 8.93 0.86 -10.54
N PHE A 135 8.26 2.00 -10.63
CA PHE A 135 8.90 3.30 -10.80
C PHE A 135 9.83 3.65 -9.63
N PHE A 136 9.37 3.50 -8.39
CA PHE A 136 10.22 3.74 -7.23
C PHE A 136 11.37 2.74 -7.14
N PHE A 137 11.15 1.46 -7.40
CA PHE A 137 12.24 0.49 -7.47
C PHE A 137 13.28 0.87 -8.53
N ALA A 138 12.85 1.26 -9.72
CA ALA A 138 13.76 1.67 -10.79
C ALA A 138 14.58 2.91 -10.41
N ILE A 139 13.96 3.92 -9.79
CA ILE A 139 14.65 5.12 -9.31
C ILE A 139 15.69 4.77 -8.24
N PHE A 140 15.30 4.05 -7.19
CA PHE A 140 16.20 3.73 -6.09
C PHE A 140 17.34 2.78 -6.49
N THR A 141 17.16 1.96 -7.52
CA THR A 141 18.21 1.09 -8.05
C THR A 141 19.25 1.86 -8.85
N ILE A 142 18.85 2.91 -9.55
CA ILE A 142 19.70 3.62 -10.51
C ILE A 142 20.32 4.88 -9.90
N TRP A 143 19.61 5.55 -8.99
CA TRP A 143 20.11 6.77 -8.38
C TRP A 143 21.03 6.46 -7.20
N ARG A 144 22.21 7.07 -7.22
CA ARG A 144 23.04 7.15 -6.03
C ARG A 144 22.38 8.16 -5.10
N LEU A 145 21.74 7.64 -4.05
CA LEU A 145 21.15 8.48 -3.01
C LEU A 145 22.26 9.34 -2.37
N PRO A 146 21.98 10.63 -2.09
CA PRO A 146 22.87 11.46 -1.30
C PRO A 146 23.25 10.76 0.01
N GLU A 147 24.54 10.84 0.40
CA GLU A 147 25.05 10.12 1.56
C GLU A 147 24.25 10.38 2.84
N GLY A 148 23.74 11.61 3.03
CA GLY A 148 22.89 11.96 4.17
C GLY A 148 21.49 11.31 4.16
N LEU A 149 20.91 10.99 3.00
CA LEU A 149 19.59 10.36 2.90
C LEU A 149 19.64 8.84 3.03
N ARG A 150 20.75 8.23 2.67
CA ARG A 150 20.90 6.76 2.70
C ARG A 150 20.63 6.14 4.07
N PRO A 151 21.20 6.64 5.18
CA PRO A 151 20.93 6.08 6.51
C PRO A 151 19.47 6.26 6.94
N ILE A 152 18.86 7.40 6.60
CA ILE A 152 17.44 7.68 6.93
C ILE A 152 16.51 6.69 6.20
N LEU A 153 16.69 6.53 4.89
CA LEU A 153 15.88 5.61 4.08
C LEU A 153 16.13 4.15 4.46
N SER A 154 17.39 3.79 4.79
CA SER A 154 17.70 2.46 5.30
C SER A 154 17.02 2.19 6.65
N ALA A 155 17.00 3.16 7.56
CA ALA A 155 16.31 3.05 8.83
C ALA A 155 14.78 2.93 8.63
N LEU A 156 14.18 3.74 7.75
CA LEU A 156 12.77 3.63 7.38
C LEU A 156 12.44 2.26 6.81
N GLY A 157 13.25 1.74 5.87
CA GLY A 157 13.06 0.42 5.29
C GLY A 157 13.15 -0.69 6.35
N LYS A 158 14.12 -0.61 7.25
CA LYS A 158 14.33 -1.59 8.32
C LYS A 158 13.16 -1.65 9.32
N HIS A 159 12.50 -0.52 9.55
CA HIS A 159 11.39 -0.40 10.49
C HIS A 159 10.02 -0.27 9.80
N SER A 160 9.96 -0.41 8.47
CA SER A 160 8.76 -0.15 7.67
C SER A 160 7.54 -0.96 8.11
N TYR A 161 7.74 -2.23 8.49
CA TYR A 161 6.67 -3.09 8.97
C TYR A 161 6.04 -2.56 10.27
N PHE A 162 6.87 -2.17 11.24
CA PHE A 162 6.36 -1.60 12.49
C PHE A 162 5.68 -0.26 12.24
N VAL A 163 6.28 0.61 11.41
CA VAL A 163 5.69 1.89 11.01
C VAL A 163 4.32 1.66 10.37
N TYR A 164 4.22 0.67 9.48
CA TYR A 164 2.95 0.29 8.86
C TYR A 164 1.89 -0.16 9.87
N LEU A 165 2.27 -0.92 10.88
CA LEU A 165 1.32 -1.36 11.91
C LEU A 165 0.92 -0.23 12.89
N ALA A 166 1.85 0.66 13.20
CA ALA A 166 1.66 1.71 14.22
C ALA A 166 1.03 3.01 13.67
N HIS A 167 1.13 3.27 12.35
CA HIS A 167 0.66 4.54 11.78
C HIS A 167 -0.84 4.82 11.99
N PRO A 168 -1.78 3.85 11.98
CA PRO A 168 -3.19 4.16 12.22
C PRO A 168 -3.41 4.70 13.64
N VAL A 169 -2.65 4.18 14.61
CA VAL A 169 -2.69 4.66 16.00
C VAL A 169 -2.19 6.10 16.07
N ALA A 170 -1.03 6.37 15.45
CA ALA A 170 -0.47 7.73 15.41
C ALA A 170 -1.41 8.72 14.68
N ILE A 171 -2.01 8.34 13.56
CA ILE A 171 -2.99 9.15 12.84
C ILE A 171 -4.19 9.48 13.73
N THR A 172 -4.72 8.49 14.44
CA THR A 172 -5.89 8.69 15.30
C THR A 172 -5.60 9.69 16.41
N TYR A 173 -4.52 9.51 17.17
CA TYR A 173 -4.20 10.41 18.29
C TYR A 173 -3.79 11.81 17.84
N LEU A 174 -2.97 11.92 16.80
CA LEU A 174 -2.61 13.23 16.24
C LEU A 174 -3.81 13.92 15.59
N GLY A 175 -4.70 13.15 14.96
CA GLY A 175 -5.95 13.66 14.38
C GLY A 175 -6.89 14.22 15.46
N LEU A 176 -7.06 13.50 16.58
CA LEU A 176 -7.83 13.99 17.71
C LEU A 176 -7.21 15.25 18.32
N ALA A 177 -5.88 15.29 18.46
CA ALA A 177 -5.18 16.47 18.96
C ALA A 177 -5.37 17.68 18.01
N LEU A 178 -5.29 17.48 16.70
CA LEU A 178 -5.54 18.53 15.72
C LEU A 178 -6.98 19.01 15.75
N ALA A 179 -7.96 18.09 15.81
CA ALA A 179 -9.38 18.43 15.91
C ALA A 179 -9.67 19.27 17.16
N GLY A 180 -9.03 18.96 18.30
CA GLY A 180 -9.11 19.74 19.53
C GLY A 180 -8.61 21.18 19.39
N THR A 181 -7.80 21.51 18.38
CA THR A 181 -7.36 22.88 18.11
C THR A 181 -8.36 23.70 17.30
N GLY A 182 -9.41 23.10 16.75
CA GLY A 182 -10.37 23.73 15.84
C GLY A 182 -9.79 24.17 14.48
N ARG A 183 -8.56 23.77 14.15
CA ARG A 183 -7.91 24.13 12.89
C ARG A 183 -8.38 23.25 11.74
N ILE A 184 -8.61 23.87 10.59
CA ILE A 184 -8.92 23.18 9.34
C ILE A 184 -7.63 22.60 8.75
N MET A 185 -7.71 21.38 8.22
CA MET A 185 -6.60 20.72 7.54
C MET A 185 -6.27 21.45 6.23
N THR A 186 -5.25 22.29 6.25
CA THR A 186 -4.67 22.92 5.05
C THR A 186 -3.48 22.09 4.53
N ALA A 187 -3.05 22.31 3.30
CA ALA A 187 -1.92 21.58 2.71
C ALA A 187 -0.63 21.64 3.55
N PRO A 188 -0.18 22.78 4.11
CA PRO A 188 0.96 22.82 5.02
C PRO A 188 0.74 22.05 6.30
N ILE A 189 -0.46 22.13 6.90
CA ILE A 189 -0.80 21.37 8.12
C ILE A 189 -0.80 19.86 7.81
N ALA A 190 -1.33 19.45 6.65
CA ALA A 190 -1.32 18.05 6.24
C ALA A 190 0.12 17.52 6.05
N LEU A 191 1.02 18.33 5.50
CA LEU A 191 2.44 17.95 5.37
C LEU A 191 3.11 17.79 6.73
N ILE A 192 2.91 18.75 7.63
CA ILE A 192 3.46 18.69 9.01
C ILE A 192 2.88 17.48 9.74
N PHE A 193 1.58 17.24 9.62
CA PHE A 193 0.89 16.10 10.20
C PHE A 193 1.48 14.78 9.70
N TYR A 194 1.68 14.64 8.39
CA TYR A 194 2.29 13.46 7.80
C TYR A 194 3.71 13.21 8.33
N VAL A 195 4.55 14.25 8.36
CA VAL A 195 5.90 14.17 8.92
C VAL A 195 5.87 13.78 10.40
N ALA A 196 4.95 14.34 11.19
CA ALA A 196 4.77 13.99 12.59
C ALA A 196 4.36 12.53 12.79
N VAL A 197 3.44 12.00 11.96
CA VAL A 197 3.05 10.58 11.98
C VAL A 197 4.26 9.69 11.72
N VAL A 198 5.03 9.96 10.68
CA VAL A 198 6.22 9.18 10.34
C VAL A 198 7.27 9.26 11.44
N ALA A 199 7.56 10.46 11.97
CA ALA A 199 8.53 10.66 13.04
C ALA A 199 8.13 9.92 14.33
N LEU A 200 6.87 10.02 14.73
CA LEU A 200 6.34 9.36 15.93
C LEU A 200 6.39 7.83 15.80
N THR A 201 5.96 7.30 14.67
CA THR A 201 5.99 5.85 14.43
C THR A 201 7.41 5.31 14.32
N MET A 202 8.35 6.07 13.74
CA MET A 202 9.77 5.71 13.72
C MET A 202 10.38 5.73 15.12
N ALA A 203 10.09 6.76 15.92
CA ALA A 203 10.55 6.82 17.31
C ALA A 203 10.03 5.63 18.12
N ALA A 204 8.75 5.28 17.96
CA ALA A 204 8.16 4.10 18.58
C ALA A 204 8.83 2.80 18.11
N ALA A 205 9.13 2.66 16.80
CA ALA A 205 9.82 1.50 16.25
C ALA A 205 11.24 1.31 16.84
N VAL A 206 11.98 2.41 16.95
CA VAL A 206 13.33 2.39 17.56
C VAL A 206 13.23 2.03 19.05
N ALA A 207 12.29 2.64 19.79
CA ALA A 207 12.07 2.34 21.20
C ALA A 207 11.68 0.87 21.42
N MET A 208 10.75 0.34 20.63
CA MET A 208 10.34 -1.07 20.71
C MET A 208 11.49 -2.03 20.40
N ARG A 209 12.33 -1.68 19.46
CA ARG A 209 13.54 -2.48 19.18
C ARG A 209 14.51 -2.48 20.35
N GLN A 210 14.78 -1.32 20.96
CA GLN A 210 15.65 -1.24 22.15
C GLN A 210 15.08 -2.03 23.32
N LEU A 211 13.74 -2.00 23.50
CA LEU A 211 13.06 -2.84 24.48
C LEU A 211 13.19 -4.33 24.16
N GLY A 212 13.05 -4.71 22.87
CA GLY A 212 13.20 -6.09 22.41
C GLY A 212 14.61 -6.64 22.61
N GLU A 213 15.65 -5.80 22.46
CA GLU A 213 17.04 -6.18 22.76
C GLU A 213 17.26 -6.49 24.25
N ARG A 214 16.49 -5.85 25.15
CA ARG A 214 16.53 -6.11 26.58
C ARG A 214 15.62 -7.27 27.00
N TRP A 215 14.53 -7.50 26.27
CA TRP A 215 13.46 -8.43 26.63
C TRP A 215 13.12 -9.31 25.40
N PRO A 216 13.69 -10.52 25.29
CA PRO A 216 13.53 -11.40 24.10
C PRO A 216 12.08 -11.73 23.73
N MET A 217 11.19 -11.80 24.76
CA MET A 217 9.75 -12.02 24.51
C MET A 217 9.12 -10.87 23.71
N VAL A 218 9.54 -9.62 23.94
CA VAL A 218 9.05 -8.45 23.22
C VAL A 218 9.53 -8.51 21.77
N ASN A 219 10.76 -8.95 21.53
CA ASN A 219 11.33 -9.10 20.20
C ASN A 219 10.53 -10.10 19.34
N GLN A 220 10.16 -11.25 19.90
CA GLN A 220 9.37 -12.26 19.20
C GLN A 220 7.95 -11.77 18.85
N LEU A 221 7.36 -10.93 19.67
CA LEU A 221 5.99 -10.43 19.48
C LEU A 221 5.91 -9.23 18.53
N THR A 222 6.97 -8.43 18.39
CA THR A 222 6.91 -7.13 17.71
C THR A 222 7.75 -7.04 16.45
N ILE A 223 8.80 -7.83 16.31
CA ILE A 223 9.78 -7.71 15.22
C ILE A 223 9.91 -9.03 14.45
N GLY A 224 9.49 -10.16 15.04
CA GLY A 224 9.48 -11.49 14.42
C GLY A 224 10.87 -12.08 14.31
#